data_23cf9af3f9112ddde9f168880a344c50
#
_entry.id   23cf9af3f9112ddde9f168880a344c50
#
_cell.length_a   1.000
_cell.length_b   1.000
_cell.length_c   1.000
_cell.angle_alpha   90.00
_cell.angle_beta   90.00
_cell.angle_gamma   90.00
#
_symmetry.space_group_name_H-M   'P 1'
#
loop_
_entity.id
_entity.type
_entity.pdbx_description
1 polymer ?
#
loop_
_entity_poly.entity_id
_entity_poly.type
_entity_poly.pdbx_seq_one_letter_code
_entity_poly.pdbx_strand_id
1 'polypeptide(L)'
;MTKHKLVVCDMDEAYVEAFAAYLLERLEDVTISTYTDTSDFLQGDGNVYDIGILGKEFLYVMADSNMDNIREKLYLCDERVAEEFEYLPMVYKYQSMEIVEEMLKRINMKIGGSQWKNRDIDLKMTGIYSPVAHELQMPCGLALCQAYSEGGRILYVDIEELSIMQSLMHREGGKNMQDFFFYMKQDKEVSLGDFVATFMGIDYIRPFNNPEELNEITGEDWQGFFEVISRGGYDRVVVLFGRAIQGFAHILSDFDELIILTKQGDYYQRSNECFLDYLRKLNLQIKMDKITLPMNASNLNAGNFILEELVQGNLGMYVRRQVMNRESGVVNGVA
;
A
#
# COMPACT_ATOMS: atom_id res chain seq x y z
N MET A 1 30.31 8.98 -4.79
CA MET A 1 28.96 8.43 -4.59
C MET A 1 29.12 7.18 -3.76
N THR A 2 28.50 7.10 -2.62
CA THR A 2 28.53 5.89 -1.76
C THR A 2 27.61 4.84 -2.39
N LYS A 3 28.18 3.74 -2.84
CA LYS A 3 27.40 2.61 -3.36
C LYS A 3 26.67 1.91 -2.22
N HIS A 4 25.41 1.60 -2.41
CA HIS A 4 24.65 0.80 -1.46
C HIS A 4 25.13 -0.65 -1.47
N LYS A 5 25.25 -1.24 -0.29
CA LYS A 5 25.72 -2.62 -0.13
C LYS A 5 24.53 -3.55 0.08
N LEU A 6 24.31 -4.41 -0.88
CA LEU A 6 23.29 -5.45 -0.84
C LEU A 6 23.95 -6.82 -0.57
N VAL A 7 23.31 -7.67 0.21
CA VAL A 7 23.71 -9.06 0.36
C VAL A 7 22.56 -10.00 0.00
N VAL A 8 22.83 -11.03 -0.78
CA VAL A 8 21.87 -12.08 -1.16
C VAL A 8 22.41 -13.41 -0.65
N CYS A 9 21.62 -14.08 0.18
CA CYS A 9 22.04 -15.34 0.82
C CYS A 9 20.96 -16.40 0.63
N ASP A 10 21.31 -17.50 0.01
CA ASP A 10 20.47 -18.69 -0.10
C ASP A 10 21.35 -19.92 -0.36
N MET A 11 20.88 -21.10 0.02
CA MET A 11 21.62 -22.35 -0.19
C MET A 11 21.66 -22.78 -1.67
N ASP A 12 20.81 -22.20 -2.52
CA ASP A 12 20.79 -22.47 -3.97
C ASP A 12 21.73 -21.53 -4.70
N GLU A 13 22.94 -22.01 -5.00
CA GLU A 13 23.99 -21.25 -5.67
C GLU A 13 23.54 -20.72 -7.04
N ALA A 14 22.89 -21.55 -7.85
CA ALA A 14 22.44 -21.17 -9.19
C ALA A 14 21.39 -20.05 -9.14
N TYR A 15 20.49 -20.12 -8.16
CA TYR A 15 19.51 -19.07 -7.94
C TYR A 15 20.16 -17.75 -7.50
N VAL A 16 21.05 -17.80 -6.50
CA VAL A 16 21.74 -16.60 -5.97
C VAL A 16 22.54 -15.90 -7.05
N GLU A 17 23.29 -16.64 -7.87
CA GLU A 17 24.06 -16.08 -8.97
C GLU A 17 23.17 -15.39 -10.02
N ALA A 18 22.11 -16.07 -10.47
CA ALA A 18 21.17 -15.53 -11.44
C ALA A 18 20.44 -14.28 -10.92
N PHE A 19 20.04 -14.34 -9.65
CA PHE A 19 19.35 -13.24 -8.97
C PHE A 19 20.26 -12.00 -8.82
N ALA A 20 21.49 -12.21 -8.36
CA ALA A 20 22.48 -11.14 -8.22
C ALA A 20 22.86 -10.51 -9.59
N ALA A 21 23.05 -11.34 -10.63
CA ALA A 21 23.33 -10.86 -11.98
C ALA A 21 22.21 -9.98 -12.51
N TYR A 22 20.95 -10.42 -12.36
CA TYR A 22 19.81 -9.62 -12.78
C TYR A 22 19.76 -8.26 -12.08
N LEU A 23 19.96 -8.23 -10.76
CA LEU A 23 19.92 -6.98 -10.00
C LEU A 23 21.06 -6.03 -10.36
N LEU A 24 22.27 -6.56 -10.64
CA LEU A 24 23.41 -5.75 -11.05
C LEU A 24 23.21 -5.07 -12.42
N GLU A 25 22.42 -5.67 -13.32
CA GLU A 25 22.06 -5.07 -14.61
C GLU A 25 21.03 -3.94 -14.50
N ARG A 26 20.22 -3.93 -13.43
CA ARG A 26 19.04 -3.06 -13.30
C ARG A 26 19.16 -1.98 -12.23
N LEU A 27 20.00 -2.21 -11.22
CA LEU A 27 20.21 -1.26 -10.15
C LEU A 27 21.52 -0.50 -10.33
N GLU A 28 21.42 0.81 -10.44
CA GLU A 28 22.58 1.70 -10.46
C GLU A 28 23.09 1.94 -9.03
N ASP A 29 24.40 2.14 -8.88
CA ASP A 29 25.05 2.46 -7.60
C ASP A 29 24.87 1.42 -6.46
N VAL A 30 24.79 0.12 -6.82
CA VAL A 30 24.70 -0.98 -5.87
C VAL A 30 25.93 -1.87 -5.96
N THR A 31 26.40 -2.38 -4.82
CA THR A 31 27.34 -3.52 -4.75
C THR A 31 26.62 -4.68 -4.12
N ILE A 32 26.71 -5.86 -4.77
CA ILE A 32 26.03 -7.07 -4.29
C ILE A 32 27.07 -8.06 -3.84
N SER A 33 26.93 -8.56 -2.61
CA SER A 33 27.66 -9.70 -2.09
C SER A 33 26.71 -10.92 -2.05
N THR A 34 27.22 -12.10 -2.31
CA THR A 34 26.44 -13.33 -2.31
C THR A 34 27.05 -14.34 -1.37
N TYR A 35 26.22 -15.09 -0.66
CA TYR A 35 26.65 -16.22 0.16
C TYR A 35 25.70 -17.39 -0.05
N THR A 36 26.29 -18.58 -0.20
CA THR A 36 25.58 -19.85 -0.37
C THR A 36 25.89 -20.84 0.77
N ASP A 37 26.81 -20.48 1.66
CA ASP A 37 27.15 -21.20 2.88
C ASP A 37 27.03 -20.27 4.10
N THR A 38 26.39 -20.77 5.15
CA THR A 38 26.16 -20.01 6.38
C THR A 38 27.44 -19.76 7.17
N SER A 39 28.44 -20.65 7.08
CA SER A 39 29.71 -20.50 7.76
C SER A 39 30.55 -19.38 7.14
N ASP A 40 30.56 -19.31 5.80
CA ASP A 40 31.23 -18.25 5.06
C ASP A 40 30.57 -16.90 5.31
N PHE A 41 29.24 -16.88 5.42
CA PHE A 41 28.49 -15.68 5.77
C PHE A 41 28.85 -15.16 7.16
N LEU A 42 28.95 -16.05 8.17
CA LEU A 42 29.35 -15.69 9.54
C LEU A 42 30.80 -15.24 9.67
N GLN A 43 31.70 -15.80 8.86
CA GLN A 43 33.12 -15.45 8.83
C GLN A 43 33.41 -14.22 7.95
N GLY A 44 32.39 -13.74 7.21
CA GLY A 44 32.51 -12.59 6.31
C GLY A 44 33.05 -11.34 7.01
N ASP A 45 33.74 -10.49 6.25
CA ASP A 45 34.63 -9.40 6.61
C ASP A 45 34.10 -8.28 7.52
N GLY A 46 33.11 -8.52 8.37
CA GLY A 46 32.49 -7.48 9.21
C GLY A 46 31.82 -6.35 8.39
N ASN A 47 31.50 -6.63 7.14
CA ASN A 47 30.81 -5.70 6.28
C ASN A 47 29.41 -5.41 6.82
N VAL A 48 29.08 -4.13 6.87
CA VAL A 48 27.70 -3.69 7.12
C VAL A 48 26.98 -3.58 5.78
N TYR A 49 25.82 -4.20 5.69
CA TYR A 49 24.98 -4.16 4.50
C TYR A 49 23.77 -3.25 4.73
N ASP A 50 23.37 -2.55 3.69
CA ASP A 50 22.17 -1.71 3.76
C ASP A 50 20.92 -2.57 3.62
N ILE A 51 20.96 -3.60 2.74
CA ILE A 51 19.83 -4.53 2.52
C ILE A 51 20.36 -5.96 2.48
N GLY A 52 19.68 -6.87 3.15
CA GLY A 52 19.89 -8.33 3.06
C GLY A 52 18.65 -9.06 2.57
N ILE A 53 18.82 -9.86 1.52
CA ILE A 53 17.80 -10.79 1.03
C ILE A 53 18.27 -12.18 1.43
N LEU A 54 17.61 -12.78 2.44
CA LEU A 54 18.14 -13.89 3.21
C LEU A 54 17.19 -15.08 3.17
N GLY A 55 17.71 -16.21 2.75
CA GLY A 55 17.05 -17.49 2.91
C GLY A 55 16.90 -17.87 4.38
N LYS A 56 16.03 -18.82 4.66
CA LYS A 56 15.63 -19.27 5.98
C LYS A 56 16.83 -19.65 6.87
N GLU A 57 17.79 -20.42 6.33
CA GLU A 57 18.94 -20.90 7.04
C GLU A 57 19.84 -19.74 7.54
N PHE A 58 19.99 -18.71 6.73
CA PHE A 58 20.77 -17.52 7.06
C PHE A 58 20.09 -16.68 8.14
N LEU A 59 18.76 -16.58 8.12
CA LEU A 59 18.01 -15.87 9.16
C LEU A 59 18.13 -16.55 10.53
N TYR A 60 18.09 -17.89 10.58
CA TYR A 60 18.31 -18.64 11.81
C TYR A 60 19.71 -18.43 12.36
N VAL A 61 20.73 -18.55 11.52
CA VAL A 61 22.12 -18.38 11.93
C VAL A 61 22.38 -16.95 12.41
N MET A 62 21.78 -15.94 11.80
CA MET A 62 21.86 -14.56 12.27
C MET A 62 21.20 -14.37 13.64
N ALA A 63 20.05 -14.98 13.86
CA ALA A 63 19.34 -14.92 15.14
C ALA A 63 20.17 -15.57 16.26
N ASP A 64 20.73 -16.73 15.99
CA ASP A 64 21.55 -17.49 16.96
C ASP A 64 22.87 -16.79 17.28
N SER A 65 23.49 -16.12 16.32
CA SER A 65 24.76 -15.42 16.48
C SER A 65 24.62 -13.99 16.97
N ASN A 66 23.40 -13.50 17.15
CA ASN A 66 23.09 -12.11 17.52
C ASN A 66 23.74 -11.07 16.57
N MET A 67 23.77 -11.40 15.27
CA MET A 67 24.41 -10.61 14.22
C MET A 67 23.50 -9.51 13.75
N ASP A 68 23.93 -8.26 13.82
CA ASP A 68 23.13 -7.08 13.43
C ASP A 68 23.91 -6.15 12.46
N ASN A 69 24.50 -6.78 11.43
CA ASN A 69 25.26 -6.09 10.40
C ASN A 69 24.45 -5.76 9.13
N ILE A 70 23.15 -5.98 9.14
CA ILE A 70 22.23 -5.69 8.04
C ILE A 70 21.12 -4.77 8.53
N ARG A 71 20.98 -3.60 7.90
CA ARG A 71 19.98 -2.58 8.30
C ARG A 71 18.55 -3.00 7.99
N GLU A 72 18.30 -3.42 6.75
CA GLU A 72 16.98 -3.89 6.32
C GLU A 72 17.08 -5.34 5.86
N LYS A 73 16.27 -6.19 6.45
CA LYS A 73 16.26 -7.64 6.20
C LYS A 73 14.98 -8.02 5.47
N LEU A 74 15.13 -8.80 4.39
CA LEU A 74 14.03 -9.40 3.64
C LEU A 74 14.17 -10.92 3.71
N TYR A 75 13.05 -11.58 3.89
CA TYR A 75 13.01 -13.04 3.89
C TYR A 75 12.82 -13.57 2.46
N LEU A 76 13.80 -14.30 1.96
CA LEU A 76 13.74 -15.02 0.68
C LEU A 76 13.13 -16.40 0.92
N CYS A 77 11.94 -16.66 0.37
CA CYS A 77 11.20 -17.89 0.63
C CYS A 77 10.73 -18.60 -0.64
N ASP A 78 10.58 -19.92 -0.52
CA ASP A 78 10.08 -20.79 -1.58
C ASP A 78 8.56 -20.90 -1.60
N GLU A 79 7.89 -20.47 -0.54
CA GLU A 79 6.45 -20.54 -0.36
C GLU A 79 5.81 -19.15 -0.43
N ARG A 80 4.61 -19.06 -1.01
CA ARG A 80 3.87 -17.79 -1.11
C ARG A 80 3.34 -17.29 0.24
N VAL A 81 3.15 -18.19 1.18
CA VAL A 81 2.72 -17.90 2.55
C VAL A 81 3.67 -18.66 3.47
N ALA A 82 4.56 -17.93 4.12
CA ALA A 82 5.47 -18.51 5.10
C ALA A 82 4.97 -18.12 6.50
N GLU A 83 4.73 -19.11 7.34
CA GLU A 83 4.38 -18.89 8.76
C GLU A 83 5.59 -18.43 9.58
N GLU A 84 6.79 -18.70 9.07
CA GLU A 84 8.05 -18.32 9.71
C GLU A 84 8.51 -16.94 9.21
N PHE A 85 9.06 -16.11 10.11
CA PHE A 85 9.56 -14.77 9.82
C PHE A 85 8.52 -13.79 9.23
N GLU A 86 7.24 -13.95 9.60
CA GLU A 86 6.12 -13.08 9.15
C GLU A 86 6.35 -11.58 9.41
N TYR A 87 7.22 -11.26 10.37
CA TYR A 87 7.58 -9.88 10.69
C TYR A 87 8.54 -9.22 9.69
N LEU A 88 9.14 -10.01 8.77
CA LEU A 88 10.02 -9.51 7.72
C LEU A 88 9.27 -9.34 6.39
N PRO A 89 9.60 -8.31 5.60
CA PRO A 89 9.12 -8.24 4.22
C PRO A 89 9.59 -9.47 3.44
N MET A 90 8.67 -10.10 2.71
CA MET A 90 8.89 -11.38 2.07
C MET A 90 9.20 -11.21 0.57
N VAL A 91 10.22 -11.90 0.11
CA VAL A 91 10.58 -12.05 -1.32
C VAL A 91 10.31 -13.50 -1.70
N TYR A 92 9.29 -13.75 -2.50
CA TYR A 92 9.00 -15.08 -3.02
C TYR A 92 9.93 -15.39 -4.22
N LYS A 93 10.69 -16.50 -4.16
CA LYS A 93 11.69 -16.85 -5.18
C LYS A 93 11.15 -16.92 -6.61
N TYR A 94 9.90 -17.35 -6.77
CA TYR A 94 9.27 -17.54 -8.09
C TYR A 94 8.35 -16.39 -8.50
N GLN A 95 8.48 -15.21 -7.88
CA GLN A 95 7.77 -14.02 -8.32
C GLN A 95 8.50 -13.34 -9.47
N SER A 96 7.82 -12.41 -10.14
CA SER A 96 8.45 -11.57 -11.17
C SER A 96 9.58 -10.73 -10.57
N MET A 97 10.71 -10.67 -11.24
CA MET A 97 11.87 -9.92 -10.79
C MET A 97 11.64 -8.41 -10.81
N GLU A 98 10.69 -7.92 -11.60
CA GLU A 98 10.25 -6.53 -11.59
C GLU A 98 9.67 -6.14 -10.23
N ILE A 99 8.92 -7.03 -9.60
CA ILE A 99 8.37 -6.83 -8.25
C ILE A 99 9.50 -6.73 -7.21
N VAL A 100 10.51 -7.58 -7.33
CA VAL A 100 11.69 -7.54 -6.45
C VAL A 100 12.47 -6.23 -6.65
N GLU A 101 12.68 -5.83 -7.88
CA GLU A 101 13.36 -4.57 -8.24
C GLU A 101 12.63 -3.37 -7.63
N GLU A 102 11.32 -3.29 -7.78
CA GLU A 102 10.51 -2.24 -7.15
C GLU A 102 10.61 -2.25 -5.62
N MET A 103 10.54 -3.44 -5.01
CA MET A 103 10.68 -3.58 -3.55
C MET A 103 12.05 -3.06 -3.09
N LEU A 104 13.12 -3.42 -3.76
CA LEU A 104 14.48 -2.97 -3.45
C LEU A 104 14.65 -1.46 -3.65
N LYS A 105 14.09 -0.90 -4.71
CA LYS A 105 14.06 0.55 -4.92
C LYS A 105 13.37 1.27 -3.77
N ARG A 106 12.26 0.74 -3.29
CA ARG A 106 11.52 1.27 -2.12
C ARG A 106 12.35 1.25 -0.84
N ILE A 107 13.04 0.15 -0.58
CA ILE A 107 13.89 0.00 0.62
C ILE A 107 15.11 0.91 0.50
N ASN A 108 15.70 0.99 -0.67
CA ASN A 108 16.85 1.87 -0.92
C ASN A 108 16.51 3.36 -0.72
N MET A 109 15.28 3.77 -1.04
CA MET A 109 14.78 5.12 -0.70
C MET A 109 14.70 5.37 0.81
N LYS A 110 14.42 4.35 1.63
CA LYS A 110 14.42 4.47 3.10
C LYS A 110 15.82 4.63 3.69
N ILE A 111 16.82 3.93 3.14
CA ILE A 111 18.18 3.87 3.70
C ILE A 111 18.99 5.09 3.26
N GLY A 112 18.81 5.55 2.05
CA GLY A 112 19.56 6.63 1.43
C GLY A 112 19.07 8.01 1.80
N GLY A 113 18.97 8.37 3.09
CA GLY A 113 18.57 9.73 3.53
C GLY A 113 19.29 10.89 2.85
N SER A 114 19.19 10.96 1.56
CA SER A 114 19.38 12.04 0.58
C SER A 114 20.06 11.55 -0.70
N GLN A 115 19.47 11.88 -1.82
CA GLN A 115 19.95 11.95 -3.22
C GLN A 115 19.29 11.00 -4.22
N TRP A 116 18.07 10.52 -4.01
CA TRP A 116 17.21 10.44 -5.18
C TRP A 116 16.63 11.85 -5.35
N LYS A 117 16.95 12.48 -6.46
CA LYS A 117 16.47 13.80 -6.82
C LYS A 117 15.05 13.94 -6.32
N ASN A 118 14.79 14.99 -5.54
CA ASN A 118 13.46 15.56 -5.40
C ASN A 118 12.83 15.62 -6.79
N ARG A 119 12.13 14.57 -7.20
CA ARG A 119 10.95 14.81 -7.96
C ARG A 119 10.10 15.58 -6.98
N ASP A 120 9.72 16.78 -7.29
CA ASP A 120 8.49 17.37 -6.79
C ASP A 120 7.40 16.38 -7.23
N ILE A 121 7.23 15.30 -6.47
CA ILE A 121 6.17 14.32 -6.69
C ILE A 121 4.97 15.05 -6.13
N ASP A 122 4.19 15.61 -7.03
CA ASP A 122 2.89 16.17 -6.75
C ASP A 122 1.99 14.99 -6.33
N LEU A 123 1.94 14.71 -5.02
CA LEU A 123 1.17 13.60 -4.45
C LEU A 123 -0.29 13.79 -4.80
N LYS A 124 -0.85 12.90 -5.62
CA LYS A 124 -2.27 12.93 -5.95
C LYS A 124 -3.10 12.25 -4.87
N MET A 125 -4.10 12.94 -4.36
CA MET A 125 -5.02 12.44 -3.35
C MET A 125 -6.39 12.16 -3.96
N THR A 126 -6.79 10.89 -3.93
CA THR A 126 -8.08 10.41 -4.45
C THR A 126 -8.92 9.90 -3.29
N GLY A 127 -10.06 10.55 -3.05
CA GLY A 127 -11.05 10.09 -2.08
C GLY A 127 -12.06 9.14 -2.71
N ILE A 128 -12.51 8.13 -1.97
CA ILE A 128 -13.63 7.26 -2.31
C ILE A 128 -14.67 7.40 -1.21
N TYR A 129 -15.90 7.65 -1.58
CA TYR A 129 -17.00 7.77 -0.63
C TYR A 129 -18.29 7.17 -1.17
N SER A 130 -19.04 6.52 -0.31
CA SER A 130 -20.39 6.04 -0.63
C SER A 130 -21.40 6.57 0.39
N PRO A 131 -22.35 7.43 0.00
CA PRO A 131 -23.36 7.96 0.92
C PRO A 131 -24.22 6.89 1.60
N VAL A 132 -24.26 5.70 1.04
CA VAL A 132 -25.12 4.58 1.49
C VAL A 132 -24.34 3.35 1.92
N ALA A 133 -23.06 3.44 2.17
CA ALA A 133 -22.18 2.31 2.50
C ALA A 133 -22.39 1.12 1.53
N HIS A 134 -21.49 0.98 0.59
CA HIS A 134 -21.60 -0.04 -0.45
C HIS A 134 -20.68 -1.23 -0.13
N GLU A 135 -21.19 -2.47 -0.13
CA GLU A 135 -20.40 -3.67 0.16
C GLU A 135 -19.20 -3.87 -0.77
N LEU A 136 -19.19 -3.24 -1.93
CA LEU A 136 -18.07 -3.30 -2.89
C LEU A 136 -17.13 -2.08 -2.82
N GLN A 137 -17.28 -1.18 -1.86
CA GLN A 137 -16.47 0.05 -1.82
C GLN A 137 -14.99 -0.25 -1.58
N MET A 138 -14.65 -1.13 -0.65
CA MET A 138 -13.28 -1.52 -0.39
C MET A 138 -12.66 -2.31 -1.56
N PRO A 139 -13.30 -3.37 -2.13
CA PRO A 139 -12.79 -4.01 -3.34
C PRO A 139 -12.62 -3.05 -4.53
N CYS A 140 -13.53 -2.08 -4.67
CA CYS A 140 -13.41 -1.04 -5.68
C CYS A 140 -12.19 -0.14 -5.44
N GLY A 141 -11.94 0.25 -4.19
CA GLY A 141 -10.76 1.02 -3.80
C GLY A 141 -9.46 0.31 -4.13
N LEU A 142 -9.36 -0.98 -3.80
CA LEU A 142 -8.20 -1.81 -4.14
C LEU A 142 -8.04 -1.99 -5.66
N ALA A 143 -9.14 -2.17 -6.40
CA ALA A 143 -9.09 -2.26 -7.85
C ALA A 143 -8.65 -0.93 -8.51
N LEU A 144 -9.04 0.21 -7.94
CA LEU A 144 -8.54 1.53 -8.35
C LEU A 144 -7.04 1.66 -8.10
N CYS A 145 -6.56 1.22 -6.93
CA CYS A 145 -5.14 1.20 -6.63
C CYS A 145 -4.35 0.37 -7.64
N GLN A 146 -4.85 -0.82 -8.00
CA GLN A 146 -4.20 -1.64 -9.04
C GLN A 146 -4.20 -0.95 -10.41
N ALA A 147 -5.29 -0.27 -10.78
CA ALA A 147 -5.35 0.46 -12.05
C ALA A 147 -4.36 1.63 -12.09
N TYR A 148 -4.18 2.33 -10.98
CA TYR A 148 -3.24 3.45 -10.88
C TYR A 148 -1.79 3.00 -10.68
N SER A 149 -1.52 1.78 -10.20
CA SER A 149 -0.17 1.29 -9.94
C SER A 149 0.68 1.11 -11.19
N GLU A 150 0.07 1.06 -12.38
CA GLU A 150 0.78 1.10 -13.65
C GLU A 150 1.53 2.44 -13.87
N GLY A 151 1.08 3.51 -13.23
CA GLY A 151 1.64 4.87 -13.34
C GLY A 151 2.53 5.30 -12.17
N GLY A 152 2.68 4.51 -11.10
CA GLY A 152 3.48 4.88 -9.93
C GLY A 152 3.15 4.12 -8.65
N ARG A 153 3.75 4.57 -7.55
CA ARG A 153 3.54 3.98 -6.22
C ARG A 153 2.23 4.47 -5.62
N ILE A 154 1.40 3.54 -5.19
CA ILE A 154 0.09 3.82 -4.63
C ILE A 154 0.02 3.37 -3.17
N LEU A 155 -0.55 4.21 -2.32
CA LEU A 155 -0.92 3.86 -0.96
C LEU A 155 -2.43 3.80 -0.84
N TYR A 156 -2.96 2.71 -0.31
CA TYR A 156 -4.36 2.58 0.06
C TYR A 156 -4.57 2.83 1.54
N VAL A 157 -5.54 3.64 1.89
CA VAL A 157 -5.91 3.98 3.27
C VAL A 157 -7.41 3.76 3.43
N ASP A 158 -7.79 2.92 4.38
CA ASP A 158 -9.18 2.64 4.73
C ASP A 158 -9.50 3.28 6.08
N ILE A 159 -10.36 4.29 6.06
CA ILE A 159 -10.81 5.02 7.24
C ILE A 159 -12.33 4.84 7.48
N GLU A 160 -12.81 3.64 7.17
CA GLU A 160 -14.17 3.25 7.57
C GLU A 160 -14.24 3.02 9.09
N GLU A 161 -15.39 3.28 9.68
CA GLU A 161 -15.63 3.11 11.13
C GLU A 161 -15.43 1.65 11.58
N LEU A 162 -15.80 0.70 10.73
CA LEU A 162 -15.66 -0.74 10.96
C LEU A 162 -15.14 -1.40 9.68
N SER A 163 -13.85 -1.26 9.42
CA SER A 163 -13.24 -1.91 8.28
C SER A 163 -13.10 -3.42 8.51
N ILE A 164 -13.60 -4.20 7.56
CA ILE A 164 -13.43 -5.66 7.53
C ILE A 164 -12.18 -6.09 6.75
N MET A 165 -11.35 -5.15 6.36
CA MET A 165 -10.20 -5.38 5.48
C MET A 165 -9.25 -6.44 6.04
N GLN A 166 -8.88 -6.36 7.32
CA GLN A 166 -7.97 -7.33 7.93
C GLN A 166 -8.54 -8.75 7.92
N SER A 167 -9.84 -8.88 8.21
CA SER A 167 -10.54 -10.17 8.17
C SER A 167 -10.55 -10.78 6.77
N LEU A 168 -10.80 -9.96 5.74
CA LEU A 168 -10.84 -10.43 4.34
C LEU A 168 -9.45 -10.75 3.79
N MET A 169 -8.41 -10.07 4.28
CA MET A 169 -7.03 -10.33 3.89
C MET A 169 -6.39 -11.48 4.67
N HIS A 170 -7.12 -12.07 5.63
CA HIS A 170 -6.60 -13.11 6.53
C HIS A 170 -5.26 -12.72 7.20
N ARG A 171 -5.11 -11.45 7.55
CA ARG A 171 -3.89 -10.89 8.16
C ARG A 171 -4.24 -10.21 9.46
N GLU A 172 -3.90 -10.87 10.56
CA GLU A 172 -4.01 -10.32 11.90
C GLU A 172 -2.64 -9.83 12.40
N GLY A 173 -2.67 -8.81 13.27
CA GLY A 173 -1.47 -8.28 13.93
C GLY A 173 -0.73 -7.20 13.14
N GLY A 174 0.34 -6.68 13.77
CA GLY A 174 1.13 -5.56 13.27
C GLY A 174 0.54 -4.19 13.63
N LYS A 175 1.34 -3.13 13.45
CA LYS A 175 0.93 -1.76 13.74
C LYS A 175 -0.18 -1.30 12.79
N ASN A 176 -1.14 -0.55 13.31
CA ASN A 176 -2.29 -0.04 12.59
C ASN A 176 -2.37 1.49 12.67
N MET A 177 -3.45 2.08 12.14
CA MET A 177 -3.66 3.53 12.18
C MET A 177 -3.77 4.08 13.61
N GLN A 178 -4.34 3.33 14.55
CA GLN A 178 -4.40 3.72 15.95
C GLN A 178 -3.00 3.89 16.53
N ASP A 179 -2.11 2.91 16.31
CA ASP A 179 -0.71 3.00 16.73
C ASP A 179 -0.01 4.20 16.08
N PHE A 180 -0.30 4.47 14.78
CA PHE A 180 0.26 5.61 14.08
C PHE A 180 -0.10 6.93 14.78
N PHE A 181 -1.37 7.19 15.04
CA PHE A 181 -1.82 8.40 15.71
C PHE A 181 -1.33 8.47 17.15
N PHE A 182 -1.23 7.34 17.85
CA PHE A 182 -0.66 7.29 19.20
C PHE A 182 0.80 7.76 19.21
N TYR A 183 1.63 7.30 18.27
CA TYR A 183 3.02 7.74 18.18
C TYR A 183 3.14 9.21 17.73
N MET A 184 2.33 9.63 16.78
CA MET A 184 2.29 11.00 16.28
C MET A 184 1.95 12.01 17.42
N LYS A 185 0.96 11.68 18.26
CA LYS A 185 0.57 12.52 19.40
C LYS A 185 1.63 12.57 20.52
N GLN A 186 2.63 11.71 20.49
CA GLN A 186 3.77 11.75 21.42
C GLN A 186 4.98 12.55 20.88
N ASP A 187 4.80 13.32 19.82
CA ASP A 187 5.90 14.05 19.14
C ASP A 187 7.08 13.15 18.74
N LYS A 188 6.83 11.88 18.51
CA LYS A 188 7.83 10.96 18.01
C LYS A 188 7.92 11.08 16.50
N GLU A 189 9.13 11.04 15.98
CA GLU A 189 9.34 10.91 14.55
C GLU A 189 8.71 9.59 14.07
N VAL A 190 7.64 9.70 13.26
CA VAL A 190 6.89 8.55 12.77
C VAL A 190 7.39 8.21 11.37
N SER A 191 7.99 7.03 11.25
CA SER A 191 8.31 6.47 9.94
C SER A 191 7.09 5.78 9.34
N LEU A 192 6.58 6.28 8.21
CA LEU A 192 5.43 5.69 7.52
C LEU A 192 5.62 4.20 7.23
N GLY A 193 6.87 3.81 6.91
CA GLY A 193 7.22 2.43 6.57
C GLY A 193 6.93 1.41 7.67
N ASP A 194 6.90 1.82 8.95
CA ASP A 194 6.61 0.94 10.07
C ASP A 194 5.13 0.49 10.12
N PHE A 195 4.26 1.20 9.42
CA PHE A 195 2.81 1.02 9.43
C PHE A 195 2.27 0.50 8.11
N VAL A 196 3.10 0.45 7.07
CA VAL A 196 2.71 -0.01 5.74
C VAL A 196 2.86 -1.52 5.64
N ALA A 197 1.81 -2.16 5.16
CA ALA A 197 1.79 -3.55 4.74
C ALA A 197 1.44 -3.61 3.25
N THR A 198 1.67 -4.76 2.62
CA THR A 198 1.38 -4.94 1.18
C THR A 198 0.40 -6.08 0.97
N PHE A 199 -0.61 -5.85 0.12
CA PHE A 199 -1.57 -6.87 -0.31
C PHE A 199 -1.77 -6.77 -1.83
N MET A 200 -1.61 -7.86 -2.55
CA MET A 200 -1.71 -7.92 -4.02
C MET A 200 -0.86 -6.85 -4.74
N GLY A 201 0.32 -6.52 -4.20
CA GLY A 201 1.20 -5.48 -4.73
C GLY A 201 0.82 -4.04 -4.40
N ILE A 202 -0.25 -3.83 -3.62
CA ILE A 202 -0.71 -2.53 -3.16
C ILE A 202 -0.23 -2.30 -1.73
N ASP A 203 0.46 -1.18 -1.49
CA ASP A 203 0.79 -0.76 -0.14
C ASP A 203 -0.45 -0.22 0.56
N TYR A 204 -0.66 -0.58 1.82
CA TYR A 204 -1.78 -0.11 2.62
C TYR A 204 -1.40 0.09 4.08
N ILE A 205 -2.13 0.95 4.78
CA ILE A 205 -2.06 1.09 6.23
C ILE A 205 -3.20 0.30 6.84
N ARG A 206 -2.91 -0.53 7.87
CA ARG A 206 -3.95 -1.28 8.57
C ARG A 206 -4.96 -0.32 9.20
N PRO A 207 -6.27 -0.53 8.97
CA PRO A 207 -7.30 0.36 9.49
C PRO A 207 -7.39 0.34 11.02
N PHE A 208 -8.21 1.21 11.58
CA PHE A 208 -8.57 1.17 12.98
C PHE A 208 -9.28 -0.15 13.32
N ASN A 209 -8.99 -0.67 14.51
CA ASN A 209 -9.70 -1.84 15.04
C ASN A 209 -10.91 -1.45 15.89
N ASN A 210 -10.95 -0.21 16.34
CA ASN A 210 -11.98 0.31 17.21
C ASN A 210 -12.55 1.62 16.64
N PRO A 211 -13.87 1.67 16.33
CA PRO A 211 -14.49 2.87 15.78
C PRO A 211 -14.50 4.06 16.76
N GLU A 212 -14.45 3.82 18.07
CA GLU A 212 -14.40 4.90 19.05
C GLU A 212 -13.11 5.70 18.93
N GLU A 213 -12.00 5.05 18.62
CA GLU A 213 -10.70 5.70 18.43
C GLU A 213 -10.63 6.54 17.16
N LEU A 214 -11.30 6.10 16.10
CA LEU A 214 -11.47 6.92 14.89
C LEU A 214 -12.18 8.25 15.21
N ASN A 215 -13.15 8.25 16.13
CA ASN A 215 -13.88 9.45 16.52
C ASN A 215 -13.04 10.43 17.37
N GLU A 216 -11.92 9.97 17.93
CA GLU A 216 -10.98 10.82 18.69
C GLU A 216 -9.97 11.56 17.79
N ILE A 217 -9.93 11.23 16.49
CA ILE A 217 -9.00 11.84 15.54
C ILE A 217 -9.59 13.15 15.03
N THR A 218 -8.87 14.23 15.31
CA THR A 218 -9.27 15.59 14.91
C THR A 218 -8.87 15.91 13.48
N GLY A 219 -9.39 17.02 12.94
CA GLY A 219 -8.96 17.53 11.63
C GLY A 219 -7.46 17.83 11.56
N GLU A 220 -6.86 18.33 12.66
CA GLU A 220 -5.42 18.60 12.75
C GLU A 220 -4.61 17.30 12.75
N ASP A 221 -5.09 16.26 13.44
CA ASP A 221 -4.48 14.94 13.42
C ASP A 221 -4.44 14.38 11.99
N TRP A 222 -5.53 14.52 11.23
CA TRP A 222 -5.59 14.10 9.83
C TRP A 222 -4.63 14.88 8.94
N GLN A 223 -4.50 16.19 9.14
CA GLN A 223 -3.49 16.97 8.41
C GLN A 223 -2.08 16.47 8.67
N GLY A 224 -1.71 16.23 9.94
CA GLY A 224 -0.42 15.63 10.31
C GLY A 224 -0.19 14.27 9.67
N PHE A 225 -1.23 13.42 9.62
CA PHE A 225 -1.19 12.12 8.96
C PHE A 225 -0.89 12.23 7.46
N PHE A 226 -1.62 13.08 6.74
CA PHE A 226 -1.38 13.26 5.30
C PHE A 226 -0.05 13.98 5.01
N GLU A 227 0.44 14.81 5.91
CA GLU A 227 1.78 15.38 5.82
C GLU A 227 2.88 14.29 5.91
N VAL A 228 2.75 13.33 6.82
CA VAL A 228 3.67 12.18 6.88
C VAL A 228 3.59 11.34 5.61
N ILE A 229 2.39 11.07 5.10
CA ILE A 229 2.18 10.33 3.86
C ILE A 229 2.83 11.05 2.66
N SER A 230 2.71 12.39 2.57
CA SER A 230 3.28 13.16 1.46
C SER A 230 4.80 13.00 1.34
N ARG A 231 5.47 12.73 2.46
CA ARG A 231 6.91 12.46 2.52
C ARG A 231 7.25 10.98 2.25
N GLY A 232 6.25 10.11 2.15
CA GLY A 232 6.40 8.67 2.00
C GLY A 232 6.84 8.20 0.60
N GLY A 233 6.96 9.12 -0.37
CA GLY A 233 7.39 8.81 -1.75
C GLY A 233 6.35 8.04 -2.56
N TYR A 234 5.06 8.24 -2.29
CA TYR A 234 3.95 7.75 -3.10
C TYR A 234 3.58 8.78 -4.17
N ASP A 235 3.20 8.29 -5.35
CA ASP A 235 2.69 9.13 -6.44
C ASP A 235 1.20 9.43 -6.24
N ARG A 236 0.47 8.50 -5.60
CA ARG A 236 -0.95 8.66 -5.30
C ARG A 236 -1.33 7.98 -3.99
N VAL A 237 -2.26 8.59 -3.28
CA VAL A 237 -2.95 7.98 -2.13
C VAL A 237 -4.44 7.85 -2.47
N VAL A 238 -4.97 6.65 -2.24
CA VAL A 238 -6.41 6.36 -2.39
C VAL A 238 -6.99 6.14 -1.01
N VAL A 239 -7.89 7.02 -0.59
CA VAL A 239 -8.50 6.98 0.74
C VAL A 239 -9.97 6.59 0.63
N LEU A 240 -10.33 5.47 1.24
CA LEU A 240 -11.73 5.09 1.42
C LEU A 240 -12.26 5.73 2.70
N PHE A 241 -13.24 6.62 2.54
CA PHE A 241 -13.86 7.35 3.63
C PHE A 241 -15.04 6.58 4.24
N GLY A 242 -15.08 6.50 5.57
CA GLY A 242 -16.27 6.19 6.33
C GLY A 242 -17.28 7.35 6.30
N ARG A 243 -18.42 7.17 6.96
CA ARG A 243 -19.51 8.15 6.94
C ARG A 243 -19.48 9.15 8.08
N ALA A 244 -18.77 8.84 9.16
CA ALA A 244 -18.75 9.63 10.39
C ALA A 244 -17.31 10.05 10.75
N ILE A 245 -16.65 10.77 9.87
CA ILE A 245 -15.29 11.25 10.09
C ILE A 245 -15.34 12.71 10.57
N GLN A 246 -14.73 12.99 11.70
CA GLN A 246 -14.62 14.35 12.23
C GLN A 246 -13.75 15.20 11.29
N GLY A 247 -14.25 16.36 10.93
CA GLY A 247 -13.54 17.27 10.01
C GLY A 247 -13.56 16.84 8.54
N PHE A 248 -14.46 15.93 8.13
CA PHE A 248 -14.55 15.39 6.78
C PHE A 248 -14.46 16.44 5.67
N ALA A 249 -15.18 17.55 5.82
CA ALA A 249 -15.15 18.63 4.82
C ALA A 249 -13.78 19.30 4.71
N HIS A 250 -13.09 19.46 5.83
CA HIS A 250 -11.75 20.04 5.88
C HIS A 250 -10.72 19.09 5.25
N ILE A 251 -10.83 17.80 5.59
CA ILE A 251 -9.99 16.76 5.00
C ILE A 251 -10.16 16.72 3.48
N LEU A 252 -11.40 16.78 2.98
CA LEU A 252 -11.69 16.75 1.54
C LEU A 252 -11.10 17.95 0.78
N SER A 253 -10.84 19.08 1.43
CA SER A 253 -10.24 20.24 0.77
C SER A 253 -8.81 19.98 0.28
N ASP A 254 -8.13 19.00 0.85
CA ASP A 254 -6.77 18.61 0.48
C ASP A 254 -6.73 17.55 -0.64
N PHE A 255 -7.90 17.09 -1.11
CA PHE A 255 -8.00 16.05 -2.13
C PHE A 255 -8.18 16.61 -3.54
N ASP A 256 -7.49 16.02 -4.53
CA ASP A 256 -7.60 16.39 -5.94
C ASP A 256 -8.92 15.91 -6.56
N GLU A 257 -9.39 14.73 -6.14
CA GLU A 257 -10.63 14.16 -6.65
C GLU A 257 -11.37 13.32 -5.60
N LEU A 258 -12.69 13.30 -5.72
CA LEU A 258 -13.58 12.46 -4.94
C LEU A 258 -14.39 11.55 -5.88
N ILE A 259 -14.25 10.25 -5.70
CA ILE A 259 -15.02 9.23 -6.40
C ILE A 259 -16.22 8.84 -5.54
N ILE A 260 -17.42 9.15 -6.03
CA ILE A 260 -18.67 8.80 -5.35
C ILE A 260 -19.17 7.47 -5.88
N LEU A 261 -19.21 6.45 -5.02
CA LEU A 261 -19.76 5.14 -5.35
C LEU A 261 -21.26 5.11 -5.14
N THR A 262 -21.98 4.57 -6.08
CA THR A 262 -23.45 4.47 -6.05
C THR A 262 -23.95 3.18 -6.67
N LYS A 263 -25.22 2.92 -6.46
CA LYS A 263 -26.01 1.85 -7.12
C LYS A 263 -27.13 2.45 -7.96
N GLN A 264 -27.73 1.63 -8.81
CA GLN A 264 -28.96 1.98 -9.49
C GLN A 264 -30.14 1.98 -8.52
N GLY A 265 -31.07 2.91 -8.70
CA GLY A 265 -32.32 3.03 -7.95
C GLY A 265 -32.54 4.41 -7.32
N ASP A 266 -33.80 4.76 -7.10
CA ASP A 266 -34.25 6.07 -6.64
C ASP A 266 -33.65 6.42 -5.26
N TYR A 267 -33.58 5.46 -4.33
CA TYR A 267 -33.01 5.69 -3.01
C TYR A 267 -31.55 6.14 -3.09
N TYR A 268 -30.74 5.46 -3.91
CA TYR A 268 -29.34 5.78 -4.06
C TYR A 268 -29.12 7.10 -4.81
N GLN A 269 -29.96 7.38 -5.79
CA GLN A 269 -29.92 8.68 -6.49
C GLN A 269 -30.20 9.82 -5.52
N ARG A 270 -31.26 9.74 -4.73
CA ARG A 270 -31.60 10.78 -3.72
C ARG A 270 -30.52 10.94 -2.67
N SER A 271 -29.93 9.83 -2.21
CA SER A 271 -28.83 9.89 -1.24
C SER A 271 -27.61 10.61 -1.82
N ASN A 272 -27.27 10.34 -3.08
CA ASN A 272 -26.19 11.05 -3.77
C ASN A 272 -26.51 12.55 -3.95
N GLU A 273 -27.74 12.90 -4.31
CA GLU A 273 -28.17 14.29 -4.45
C GLU A 273 -28.05 15.04 -3.11
N CYS A 274 -28.51 14.43 -2.00
CA CYS A 274 -28.33 15.00 -0.68
C CYS A 274 -26.86 15.22 -0.32
N PHE A 275 -25.98 14.27 -0.66
CA PHE A 275 -24.55 14.40 -0.41
C PHE A 275 -23.91 15.50 -1.27
N LEU A 276 -24.26 15.58 -2.55
CA LEU A 276 -23.77 16.62 -3.44
C LEU A 276 -24.26 18.02 -3.00
N ASP A 277 -25.49 18.13 -2.53
CA ASP A 277 -26.02 19.38 -1.98
C ASP A 277 -25.28 19.79 -0.71
N TYR A 278 -24.90 18.84 0.13
CA TYR A 278 -24.07 19.09 1.29
C TYR A 278 -22.70 19.63 0.87
N LEU A 279 -22.01 19.00 -0.09
CA LEU A 279 -20.71 19.47 -0.58
C LEU A 279 -20.78 20.85 -1.24
N ARG A 280 -21.84 21.14 -1.98
CA ARG A 280 -22.07 22.49 -2.56
C ARG A 280 -22.20 23.56 -1.48
N LYS A 281 -22.91 23.28 -0.38
CA LYS A 281 -23.03 24.19 0.76
C LYS A 281 -21.70 24.49 1.44
N LEU A 282 -20.76 23.56 1.38
CA LEU A 282 -19.41 23.73 1.92
C LEU A 282 -18.48 24.49 0.97
N ASN A 283 -18.92 24.80 -0.24
CA ASN A 283 -18.16 25.54 -1.27
C ASN A 283 -16.83 24.84 -1.64
N LEU A 284 -16.77 23.52 -1.54
CA LEU A 284 -15.57 22.74 -1.84
C LEU A 284 -15.30 22.71 -3.34
N GLN A 285 -14.08 23.06 -3.73
CA GLN A 285 -13.59 23.05 -5.11
C GLN A 285 -12.80 21.74 -5.36
N ILE A 286 -13.51 20.61 -5.34
CA ILE A 286 -12.92 19.29 -5.60
C ILE A 286 -13.51 18.69 -6.87
N LYS A 287 -12.68 18.05 -7.69
CA LYS A 287 -13.16 17.26 -8.83
C LYS A 287 -13.98 16.09 -8.33
N MET A 288 -15.20 15.94 -8.78
CA MET A 288 -16.08 14.84 -8.37
C MET A 288 -16.42 13.96 -9.55
N ASP A 289 -16.23 12.66 -9.37
CA ASP A 289 -16.61 11.63 -10.33
C ASP A 289 -17.56 10.62 -9.67
N LYS A 290 -18.50 10.10 -10.46
CA LYS A 290 -19.47 9.11 -9.99
C LYS A 290 -19.22 7.78 -10.67
N ILE A 291 -19.12 6.72 -9.87
CA ILE A 291 -19.09 5.33 -10.36
C ILE A 291 -20.33 4.60 -9.86
N THR A 292 -21.15 4.14 -10.80
CA THR A 292 -22.26 3.25 -10.49
C THR A 292 -21.77 1.82 -10.56
N LEU A 293 -21.64 1.18 -9.40
CA LEU A 293 -21.18 -0.20 -9.33
C LEU A 293 -22.26 -1.16 -9.84
N PRO A 294 -21.86 -2.23 -10.56
CA PRO A 294 -22.81 -3.21 -11.04
C PRO A 294 -23.50 -3.93 -9.87
N MET A 295 -24.82 -4.11 -9.97
CA MET A 295 -25.63 -4.81 -8.93
C MET A 295 -25.23 -6.27 -8.71
N ASN A 296 -24.57 -6.87 -9.68
CA ASN A 296 -24.16 -8.28 -9.69
C ASN A 296 -22.63 -8.37 -9.81
N ALA A 297 -21.90 -8.25 -8.72
CA ALA A 297 -20.61 -8.89 -8.64
C ALA A 297 -20.91 -10.41 -8.62
N SER A 298 -20.52 -11.11 -9.69
CA SER A 298 -20.91 -12.52 -9.93
C SER A 298 -20.57 -13.47 -8.77
N ASN A 299 -19.66 -13.11 -7.91
CA ASN A 299 -19.18 -13.91 -6.79
C ASN A 299 -20.04 -13.73 -5.52
N LEU A 300 -20.80 -12.64 -5.40
CA LEU A 300 -21.70 -12.44 -4.25
C LEU A 300 -22.89 -13.41 -4.27
N ASN A 301 -23.26 -13.93 -5.44
CA ASN A 301 -24.37 -14.89 -5.57
C ASN A 301 -24.04 -16.26 -4.95
N ALA A 302 -22.78 -16.59 -4.72
CA ALA A 302 -22.36 -17.85 -4.09
C ALA A 302 -22.21 -17.76 -2.56
N GLY A 303 -22.45 -16.59 -1.97
CA GLY A 303 -22.28 -16.37 -0.53
C GLY A 303 -20.82 -16.23 -0.08
N ASN A 304 -19.86 -16.30 -1.03
CA ASN A 304 -18.43 -16.15 -0.76
C ASN A 304 -17.97 -14.76 -1.20
N PHE A 305 -17.37 -14.04 -0.27
CA PHE A 305 -16.75 -12.75 -0.54
C PHE A 305 -15.21 -12.94 -0.55
N ILE A 306 -14.67 -13.26 -1.73
CA ILE A 306 -13.23 -13.48 -1.92
C ILE A 306 -12.66 -12.22 -2.54
N LEU A 307 -11.84 -11.51 -1.75
CA LEU A 307 -11.35 -10.18 -2.11
C LEU A 307 -10.50 -10.18 -3.38
N GLU A 308 -9.61 -11.14 -3.52
CA GLU A 308 -8.74 -11.30 -4.69
C GLU A 308 -9.55 -11.52 -5.97
N GLU A 309 -10.57 -12.35 -5.92
CA GLU A 309 -11.44 -12.62 -7.07
C GLU A 309 -12.25 -11.37 -7.47
N LEU A 310 -12.69 -10.57 -6.50
CA LEU A 310 -13.40 -9.33 -6.77
C LEU A 310 -12.47 -8.30 -7.43
N VAL A 311 -11.28 -8.12 -6.87
CA VAL A 311 -10.30 -7.11 -7.35
C VAL A 311 -9.72 -7.47 -8.71
N GLN A 312 -9.46 -8.75 -8.98
CA GLN A 312 -8.91 -9.22 -10.27
C GLN A 312 -9.97 -9.60 -11.31
N GLY A 313 -11.19 -9.87 -10.87
CA GLY A 313 -12.28 -10.32 -11.71
C GLY A 313 -13.05 -9.20 -12.40
N ASN A 314 -14.35 -9.43 -12.59
CA ASN A 314 -15.25 -8.51 -13.34
C ASN A 314 -15.31 -7.10 -12.74
N LEU A 315 -15.29 -6.98 -11.40
CA LEU A 315 -15.25 -5.68 -10.72
C LEU A 315 -13.94 -4.94 -11.06
N GLY A 316 -12.80 -5.61 -10.93
CA GLY A 316 -11.51 -5.00 -11.25
C GLY A 316 -11.38 -4.61 -12.72
N MET A 317 -11.86 -5.44 -13.65
CA MET A 317 -11.89 -5.09 -15.06
C MET A 317 -12.80 -3.88 -15.34
N TYR A 318 -13.96 -3.81 -14.68
CA TYR A 318 -14.86 -2.68 -14.80
C TYR A 318 -14.20 -1.39 -14.30
N VAL A 319 -13.59 -1.42 -13.12
CA VAL A 319 -12.92 -0.27 -12.51
C VAL A 319 -11.74 0.20 -13.38
N ARG A 320 -10.89 -0.70 -13.84
CA ARG A 320 -9.77 -0.36 -14.76
C ARG A 320 -10.26 0.34 -16.02
N ARG A 321 -11.34 -0.16 -16.61
CA ARG A 321 -11.95 0.49 -17.78
C ARG A 321 -12.44 1.91 -17.47
N GLN A 322 -13.01 2.14 -16.29
CA GLN A 322 -13.43 3.49 -15.87
C GLN A 322 -12.22 4.43 -15.74
N VAL A 323 -11.12 3.97 -15.15
CA VAL A 323 -9.87 4.75 -15.01
C VAL A 323 -9.30 5.11 -16.38
N MET A 324 -9.13 4.13 -17.29
CA MET A 324 -8.61 4.37 -18.64
C MET A 324 -9.46 5.37 -19.44
N ASN A 325 -10.78 5.29 -19.33
CA ASN A 325 -11.68 6.24 -19.99
C ASN A 325 -11.53 7.68 -19.45
N ARG A 326 -11.22 7.83 -18.18
CA ARG A 326 -10.99 9.14 -17.54
C ARG A 326 -9.68 9.77 -17.98
N GLU A 327 -8.60 8.99 -18.00
CA GLU A 327 -7.27 9.47 -18.41
C GLU A 327 -7.22 9.81 -19.91
N SER A 328 -8.01 9.12 -20.74
CA SER A 328 -8.15 9.41 -22.17
C SER A 328 -9.09 10.57 -22.52
N GLY A 329 -9.72 11.21 -21.52
CA GLY A 329 -10.63 12.34 -21.73
C GLY A 329 -11.95 11.97 -22.39
N VAL A 330 -12.29 10.69 -22.51
CA VAL A 330 -13.56 10.21 -23.04
C VAL A 330 -14.63 10.35 -21.96
N VAL A 331 -15.28 11.48 -21.92
CA VAL A 331 -16.47 11.71 -21.09
C VAL A 331 -17.59 10.82 -21.66
N ASN A 332 -17.90 9.72 -20.97
CA ASN A 332 -19.15 9.01 -21.23
C ASN A 332 -20.31 9.90 -20.81
N GLY A 333 -20.82 10.68 -21.73
CA GLY A 333 -22.10 11.34 -21.58
C GLY A 333 -23.18 10.28 -21.40
N VAL A 334 -23.65 10.12 -20.18
CA VAL A 334 -24.88 9.38 -19.91
C VAL A 334 -26.01 10.32 -20.23
N ALA A 335 -26.73 9.99 -21.32
CA ALA A 335 -28.03 10.54 -21.64
C ALA A 335 -29.07 10.09 -20.60
#